data_037d68f89c0e42b91ddb66867c75fdf0
#
_entry.id   037d68f89c0e42b91ddb66867c75fdf0
#
_cell.length_a   1.000
_cell.length_b   1.000
_cell.length_c   1.000
_cell.angle_alpha   90.00
_cell.angle_beta   90.00
_cell.angle_gamma   90.00
#
_symmetry.space_group_name_H-M   'P 1'
#
loop_
_entity.id
_entity.type
_entity.pdbx_description
1 polymer ?
#
loop_
_entity_poly.entity_id
_entity_poly.type
_entity_poly.pdbx_seq_one_letter_code
_entity_poly.pdbx_strand_id
1 'polypeptide(L)'
;MVELCIAMVIICLMVTLAVPTFRRSIEQARADVASANLRTIWSAQRVYWLENRYFASNLSDLRALDLVDVAIADSADNPKAVYVYRISSADASTFTAGALRSASGVWAGQIQIDQQGTLSGIIVGTRGDVVTPTQ
;
A
#
# COMPACT_ATOMS: atom_id res chain seq x y z
N MET A 1 29.63 38.79 -9.83
CA MET A 1 30.21 37.63 -9.10
C MET A 1 29.44 37.37 -7.80
N VAL A 2 29.21 38.37 -6.93
CA VAL A 2 28.45 38.23 -5.66
C VAL A 2 26.99 37.85 -5.91
N GLU A 3 26.36 38.39 -6.94
CA GLU A 3 24.96 38.08 -7.31
C GLU A 3 24.77 36.61 -7.66
N LEU A 4 25.72 36.00 -8.34
CA LEU A 4 25.69 34.57 -8.70
C LEU A 4 25.86 33.69 -7.48
N CYS A 5 26.68 34.09 -6.51
CA CYS A 5 26.83 33.38 -5.23
C CYS A 5 25.57 33.45 -4.39
N ILE A 6 24.90 34.61 -4.33
CA ILE A 6 23.65 34.77 -3.61
C ILE A 6 22.54 33.93 -4.24
N ALA A 7 22.42 33.93 -5.58
CA ALA A 7 21.45 33.09 -6.28
C ALA A 7 21.67 31.60 -6.01
N MET A 8 22.92 31.10 -6.02
CA MET A 8 23.23 29.71 -5.67
C MET A 8 22.82 29.35 -4.24
N VAL A 9 23.08 30.23 -3.27
CA VAL A 9 22.71 29.99 -1.87
C VAL A 9 21.20 29.89 -1.72
N ILE A 10 20.43 30.75 -2.39
CA ILE A 10 18.96 30.73 -2.34
C ILE A 10 18.42 29.42 -2.95
N ILE A 11 18.97 29.00 -4.10
CA ILE A 11 18.57 27.73 -4.74
C ILE A 11 18.88 26.54 -3.83
N CYS A 12 20.06 26.49 -3.22
CA CYS A 12 20.42 25.43 -2.27
C CYS A 12 19.47 25.36 -1.06
N LEU A 13 19.07 26.52 -0.52
CA LEU A 13 18.11 26.58 0.59
C LEU A 13 16.73 26.08 0.16
N MET A 14 16.25 26.45 -1.02
CA MET A 14 14.95 25.97 -1.52
C MET A 14 14.94 24.45 -1.77
N VAL A 15 16.02 23.90 -2.32
CA VAL A 15 16.13 22.46 -2.58
C VAL A 15 16.14 21.65 -1.28
N THR A 16 16.83 22.13 -0.24
CA THR A 16 16.87 21.40 1.06
C THR A 16 15.52 21.32 1.75
N LEU A 17 14.64 22.29 1.57
CA LEU A 17 13.28 22.30 2.13
C LEU A 17 12.30 21.46 1.29
N ALA A 18 12.51 21.34 -0.02
CA ALA A 18 11.61 20.63 -0.92
C ALA A 18 11.74 19.09 -0.85
N VAL A 19 12.93 18.56 -0.62
CA VAL A 19 13.21 17.12 -0.66
C VAL A 19 12.37 16.28 0.34
N PRO A 20 12.23 16.63 1.62
CA PRO A 20 11.46 15.83 2.57
C PRO A 20 9.97 15.74 2.21
N THR A 21 9.38 16.84 1.78
CA THR A 21 7.96 16.90 1.38
C THR A 21 7.68 16.02 0.17
N PHE A 22 8.60 16.00 -0.80
CA PHE A 22 8.49 15.20 -2.00
C PHE A 22 8.51 13.70 -1.71
N ARG A 23 9.37 13.24 -0.81
CA ARG A 23 9.44 11.82 -0.40
C ARG A 23 8.15 11.34 0.26
N ARG A 24 7.55 12.16 1.11
CA ARG A 24 6.26 11.87 1.73
C ARG A 24 5.14 11.77 0.69
N SER A 25 5.11 12.69 -0.28
CA SER A 25 4.11 12.67 -1.36
C SER A 25 4.21 11.40 -2.22
N ILE A 26 5.42 10.95 -2.55
CA ILE A 26 5.61 9.69 -3.27
C ILE A 26 5.10 8.49 -2.45
N GLU A 27 5.40 8.45 -1.15
CA GLU A 27 4.96 7.33 -0.32
C GLU A 27 3.44 7.37 -0.11
N GLN A 28 2.83 8.56 -0.01
CA GLN A 28 1.38 8.69 0.01
C GLN A 28 0.75 8.13 -1.27
N ALA A 29 1.26 8.49 -2.44
CA ALA A 29 0.77 7.95 -3.72
C ALA A 29 0.90 6.42 -3.80
N ARG A 30 1.98 5.85 -3.25
CA ARG A 30 2.15 4.39 -3.17
C ARG A 30 1.14 3.74 -2.21
N ALA A 31 0.86 4.37 -1.08
CA ALA A 31 -0.15 3.90 -0.14
C ALA A 31 -1.56 3.96 -0.74
N ASP A 32 -1.86 4.99 -1.53
CA ASP A 32 -3.15 5.12 -2.23
C ASP A 32 -3.32 4.02 -3.29
N VAL A 33 -2.27 3.67 -4.04
CA VAL A 33 -2.27 2.51 -4.94
C VAL A 33 -2.49 1.20 -4.16
N ALA A 34 -1.81 1.03 -3.02
CA ALA A 34 -2.00 -0.16 -2.18
C ALA A 34 -3.44 -0.26 -1.65
N SER A 35 -4.04 0.86 -1.28
CA SER A 35 -5.44 0.94 -0.86
C SER A 35 -6.41 0.57 -1.99
N ALA A 36 -6.15 1.02 -3.21
CA ALA A 36 -6.94 0.64 -4.39
C ALA A 36 -6.84 -0.87 -4.66
N ASN A 37 -5.65 -1.45 -4.57
CA ASN A 37 -5.46 -2.90 -4.72
C ASN A 37 -6.16 -3.70 -3.61
N LEU A 38 -6.17 -3.21 -2.36
CA LEU A 38 -6.95 -3.83 -1.28
C LEU A 38 -8.45 -3.81 -1.55
N ARG A 39 -8.98 -2.73 -2.15
CA ARG A 39 -10.38 -2.66 -2.57
C ARG A 39 -10.69 -3.65 -3.71
N THR A 40 -9.72 -3.90 -4.60
CA THR A 40 -9.84 -4.96 -5.61
C THR A 40 -9.93 -6.34 -4.93
N ILE A 41 -9.08 -6.62 -3.94
CA ILE A 41 -9.16 -7.87 -3.16
C ILE A 41 -10.50 -7.97 -2.43
N TRP A 42 -10.98 -6.88 -1.85
CA TRP A 42 -12.28 -6.84 -1.17
C TRP A 42 -13.44 -7.18 -2.12
N SER A 43 -13.47 -6.61 -3.32
CA SER A 43 -14.51 -6.92 -4.31
C SER A 43 -14.40 -8.37 -4.81
N ALA A 44 -13.19 -8.86 -5.04
CA ALA A 44 -12.92 -10.26 -5.41
C ALA A 44 -13.42 -11.24 -4.34
N GLN A 45 -13.15 -10.95 -3.07
CA GLN A 45 -13.63 -11.73 -1.92
C GLN A 45 -15.17 -11.81 -1.87
N ARG A 46 -15.84 -10.72 -2.18
CA ARG A 46 -17.32 -10.71 -2.22
C ARG A 46 -17.86 -11.58 -3.35
N VAL A 47 -17.24 -11.55 -4.53
CA VAL A 47 -17.62 -12.43 -5.65
C VAL A 47 -17.39 -13.89 -5.25
N TYR A 48 -16.23 -14.21 -4.70
CA TYR A 48 -15.89 -15.54 -4.24
C TYR A 48 -16.90 -16.06 -3.19
N TRP A 49 -17.29 -15.22 -2.25
CA TRP A 49 -18.26 -15.57 -1.21
C TRP A 49 -19.66 -15.87 -1.77
N LEU A 50 -20.10 -15.15 -2.81
CA LEU A 50 -21.39 -15.41 -3.46
C LEU A 50 -21.48 -16.83 -4.04
N GLU A 51 -20.37 -17.36 -4.54
CA GLU A 51 -20.30 -18.71 -5.12
C GLU A 51 -20.08 -19.79 -4.07
N ASN A 52 -19.19 -19.54 -3.10
CA ASN A 52 -18.70 -20.58 -2.18
C ASN A 52 -19.29 -20.49 -0.77
N ARG A 53 -19.92 -19.38 -0.39
CA ARG A 53 -20.48 -19.11 0.96
C ARG A 53 -19.45 -19.04 2.08
N TYR A 54 -18.17 -18.84 1.74
CA TYR A 54 -17.07 -18.51 2.64
C TYR A 54 -16.06 -17.65 1.88
N PHE A 55 -15.21 -16.94 2.59
CA PHE A 55 -14.17 -16.12 2.01
C PHE A 55 -12.92 -16.95 1.69
N ALA A 56 -12.23 -16.63 0.58
CA ALA A 56 -10.99 -17.28 0.20
C ALA A 56 -9.90 -17.01 1.24
N SER A 57 -9.18 -18.05 1.65
CA SER A 57 -8.09 -17.94 2.62
C SER A 57 -6.76 -17.53 1.98
N ASN A 58 -6.64 -17.64 0.65
CA ASN A 58 -5.43 -17.31 -0.08
C ASN A 58 -5.74 -16.47 -1.32
N LEU A 59 -4.79 -15.62 -1.72
CA LEU A 59 -4.91 -14.85 -2.95
C LEU A 59 -4.84 -15.73 -4.21
N SER A 60 -4.19 -16.90 -4.12
CA SER A 60 -4.14 -17.89 -5.21
C SER A 60 -5.52 -18.40 -5.62
N ASP A 61 -6.45 -18.54 -4.65
CA ASP A 61 -7.81 -19.00 -4.93
C ASP A 61 -8.59 -17.93 -5.73
N LEU A 62 -8.40 -16.66 -5.38
CA LEU A 62 -8.98 -15.53 -6.13
C LEU A 62 -8.36 -15.38 -7.52
N ARG A 63 -7.06 -15.62 -7.64
CA ARG A 63 -6.35 -15.59 -8.93
C ARG A 63 -6.81 -16.71 -9.86
N ALA A 64 -7.03 -17.92 -9.34
CA ALA A 64 -7.50 -19.05 -10.13
C ALA A 64 -8.86 -18.79 -10.81
N LEU A 65 -9.63 -17.85 -10.29
CA LEU A 65 -10.91 -17.39 -10.85
C LEU A 65 -10.78 -16.06 -11.63
N ASP A 66 -9.56 -15.60 -11.93
CA ASP A 66 -9.27 -14.32 -12.59
C ASP A 66 -9.87 -13.09 -11.88
N LEU A 67 -10.12 -13.18 -10.57
CA LEU A 67 -10.70 -12.10 -9.78
C LEU A 67 -9.64 -11.09 -9.29
N VAL A 68 -8.36 -11.49 -9.27
CA VAL A 68 -7.24 -10.67 -8.80
C VAL A 68 -6.05 -10.82 -9.76
N ASP A 69 -5.40 -9.70 -10.07
CA ASP A 69 -4.22 -9.66 -10.94
C ASP A 69 -3.03 -10.41 -10.34
N VAL A 70 -2.20 -11.00 -11.22
CA VAL A 70 -0.94 -11.69 -10.88
C VAL A 70 -0.02 -10.81 -10.05
N ALA A 71 0.08 -9.52 -10.35
CA ALA A 71 0.94 -8.58 -9.61
C ALA A 71 0.53 -8.40 -8.15
N ILE A 72 -0.75 -8.62 -7.82
CA ILE A 72 -1.27 -8.61 -6.45
C ILE A 72 -1.09 -9.98 -5.81
N ALA A 73 -1.50 -11.04 -6.50
CA ALA A 73 -1.49 -12.40 -5.97
C ALA A 73 -0.06 -12.89 -5.67
N ASP A 74 0.89 -12.65 -6.57
CA ASP A 74 2.28 -13.09 -6.45
C ASP A 74 3.21 -11.98 -5.91
N SER A 75 2.66 -10.98 -5.27
CA SER A 75 3.45 -9.86 -4.71
C SER A 75 4.50 -10.29 -3.68
N ALA A 76 4.26 -11.40 -2.97
CA ALA A 76 5.20 -11.96 -2.00
C ALA A 76 6.47 -12.52 -2.66
N ASP A 77 6.36 -13.06 -3.87
CA ASP A 77 7.46 -13.64 -4.64
C ASP A 77 8.22 -12.60 -5.48
N ASN A 78 7.71 -11.37 -5.54
CA ASN A 78 8.33 -10.29 -6.27
C ASN A 78 9.26 -9.44 -5.37
N PRO A 79 10.59 -9.57 -5.50
CA PRO A 79 11.54 -8.81 -4.66
C PRO A 79 11.48 -7.29 -4.89
N LYS A 80 10.85 -6.83 -5.98
CA LYS A 80 10.66 -5.41 -6.31
C LYS A 80 9.29 -4.87 -5.87
N ALA A 81 8.44 -5.73 -5.30
CA ALA A 81 7.13 -5.29 -4.82
C ALA A 81 7.27 -4.25 -3.71
N VAL A 82 6.63 -3.12 -3.89
CA VAL A 82 6.59 -2.04 -2.89
C VAL A 82 5.71 -2.43 -1.70
N TYR A 83 4.61 -3.13 -1.99
CA TYR A 83 3.70 -3.71 -1.01
C TYR A 83 3.50 -5.20 -1.30
N VAL A 84 3.48 -5.99 -0.23
CA VAL A 84 3.14 -7.41 -0.28
C VAL A 84 1.72 -7.58 0.23
N TYR A 85 0.86 -8.16 -0.60
CA TYR A 85 -0.55 -8.39 -0.28
C TYR A 85 -0.74 -9.80 0.27
N ARG A 86 -1.62 -9.93 1.26
CA ARG A 86 -2.01 -11.23 1.83
C ARG A 86 -3.37 -11.16 2.50
N ILE A 87 -4.03 -12.29 2.57
CA ILE A 87 -5.21 -12.49 3.41
C ILE A 87 -4.70 -12.90 4.79
N SER A 88 -5.01 -12.12 5.82
CA SER A 88 -4.55 -12.36 7.20
C SER A 88 -5.47 -13.32 7.93
N SER A 89 -6.76 -13.26 7.66
CA SER A 89 -7.78 -14.17 8.18
C SER A 89 -8.94 -14.25 7.20
N ALA A 90 -9.57 -15.41 7.08
CA ALA A 90 -10.80 -15.61 6.33
C ALA A 90 -11.60 -16.77 6.92
N ASP A 91 -12.91 -16.58 7.04
CA ASP A 91 -13.87 -17.59 7.45
C ASP A 91 -15.18 -17.43 6.63
N ALA A 92 -16.29 -18.04 7.10
CA ALA A 92 -17.56 -17.96 6.41
C ALA A 92 -18.24 -16.58 6.50
N SER A 93 -17.87 -15.75 7.47
CA SER A 93 -18.55 -14.48 7.79
C SER A 93 -17.65 -13.26 7.72
N THR A 94 -16.35 -13.44 7.97
CA THR A 94 -15.39 -12.34 8.05
C THR A 94 -14.12 -12.63 7.28
N PHE A 95 -13.46 -11.58 6.82
CA PHE A 95 -12.08 -11.66 6.33
C PHE A 95 -11.33 -10.36 6.63
N THR A 96 -10.01 -10.47 6.66
CA THR A 96 -9.11 -9.33 6.71
C THR A 96 -7.99 -9.56 5.71
N ALA A 97 -7.78 -8.60 4.81
CA ALA A 97 -6.66 -8.59 3.90
C ALA A 97 -5.73 -7.42 4.22
N GLY A 98 -4.44 -7.60 4.00
CA GLY A 98 -3.44 -6.61 4.32
C GLY A 98 -2.43 -6.38 3.20
N ALA A 99 -1.93 -5.15 3.12
CA ALA A 99 -0.80 -4.73 2.30
C ALA A 99 0.34 -4.31 3.23
N LEU A 100 1.39 -5.12 3.30
CA LEU A 100 2.58 -4.87 4.09
C LEU A 100 3.59 -4.09 3.26
N ARG A 101 4.08 -2.96 3.78
CA ARG A 101 5.14 -2.19 3.14
C ARG A 101 6.45 -2.97 3.18
N SER A 102 6.91 -3.41 2.01
CA SER A 102 8.10 -4.25 1.86
C SER A 102 9.37 -3.42 1.66
N ALA A 103 10.48 -3.96 2.17
CA ALA A 103 11.88 -3.68 1.80
C ALA A 103 12.30 -2.22 1.60
N SER A 104 11.76 -1.24 2.35
CA SER A 104 12.19 0.14 2.12
C SER A 104 13.34 0.61 3.01
N GLY A 105 13.57 0.00 4.16
CA GLY A 105 14.52 0.48 5.18
C GLY A 105 14.20 1.86 5.77
N VAL A 106 13.28 2.60 5.13
CA VAL A 106 12.88 3.97 5.52
C VAL A 106 11.41 4.02 5.92
N TRP A 107 10.56 3.24 5.28
CA TRP A 107 9.13 3.19 5.53
C TRP A 107 8.72 1.77 5.93
N ALA A 108 7.92 1.67 6.99
CA ALA A 108 7.39 0.40 7.48
C ALA A 108 5.94 0.58 7.93
N GLY A 109 5.18 -0.50 7.87
CA GLY A 109 3.79 -0.51 8.33
C GLY A 109 2.91 -1.38 7.45
N GLN A 110 1.63 -1.35 7.73
CA GLN A 110 0.64 -2.18 7.06
C GLN A 110 -0.68 -1.41 6.93
N ILE A 111 -1.31 -1.57 5.77
CA ILE A 111 -2.69 -1.14 5.52
C ILE A 111 -3.53 -2.40 5.47
N GLN A 112 -4.73 -2.37 6.04
CA GLN A 112 -5.66 -3.50 6.09
C GLN A 112 -7.05 -3.09 5.61
N ILE A 113 -7.78 -4.05 5.09
CA ILE A 113 -9.20 -3.92 4.74
C ILE A 113 -9.98 -5.08 5.35
N ASP A 114 -11.14 -4.79 5.88
CA ASP A 114 -12.06 -5.78 6.46
C ASP A 114 -13.19 -6.16 5.48
N GLN A 115 -14.07 -7.07 5.91
CA GLN A 115 -15.24 -7.50 5.12
C GLN A 115 -16.23 -6.36 4.85
N GLN A 116 -16.22 -5.28 5.62
CA GLN A 116 -17.08 -4.11 5.43
C GLN A 116 -16.50 -3.12 4.40
N GLY A 117 -15.23 -3.35 3.98
CA GLY A 117 -14.52 -2.46 3.08
C GLY A 117 -13.84 -1.29 3.79
N THR A 118 -13.75 -1.36 5.13
CA THR A 118 -13.09 -0.33 5.93
C THR A 118 -11.58 -0.47 5.85
N LEU A 119 -10.92 0.59 5.42
CA LEU A 119 -9.46 0.67 5.40
C LEU A 119 -8.95 1.15 6.76
N SER A 120 -7.90 0.51 7.25
CA SER A 120 -7.22 0.84 8.50
C SER A 120 -5.71 0.63 8.39
N GLY A 121 -4.95 1.13 9.36
CA GLY A 121 -3.50 0.98 9.39
C GLY A 121 -2.76 2.26 9.02
N ILE A 122 -1.46 2.24 9.22
CA ILE A 122 -0.55 3.36 8.97
C ILE A 122 0.79 2.88 8.43
N ILE A 123 1.42 3.73 7.64
CA ILE A 123 2.81 3.56 7.21
C ILE A 123 3.63 4.67 7.88
N VAL A 124 4.69 4.27 8.56
CA VAL A 124 5.54 5.17 9.33
C VAL A 124 6.93 5.22 8.73
N GLY A 125 7.44 6.42 8.55
CA GLY A 125 8.81 6.67 8.14
C GLY A 125 9.78 6.72 9.34
N THR A 126 11.05 6.45 9.13
CA THR A 126 12.11 6.48 10.16
C THR A 126 12.28 7.86 10.81
N ARG A 127 11.75 8.93 10.19
CA ARG A 127 11.77 10.32 10.71
C ARG A 127 10.48 10.68 11.46
N GLY A 128 9.58 9.73 11.68
CA GLY A 128 8.28 9.99 12.31
C GLY A 128 7.19 10.48 11.35
N ASP A 129 7.47 10.55 10.05
CA ASP A 129 6.45 10.84 9.04
C ASP A 129 5.39 9.73 9.05
N VAL A 130 4.12 10.11 8.97
CA VAL A 130 3.00 9.17 8.93
C VAL A 130 2.24 9.34 7.63
N VAL A 131 1.93 8.21 7.00
CA VAL A 131 1.08 8.10 5.81
C VAL A 131 -0.12 7.23 6.17
N THR A 132 -1.31 7.71 5.89
CA THR A 132 -2.57 7.00 6.12
C THR A 132 -3.26 6.72 4.80
N PRO A 133 -3.98 5.59 4.67
CA PRO A 133 -4.76 5.32 3.47
C PRO A 133 -5.85 6.39 3.29
N THR A 134 -6.05 6.83 2.06
CA THR A 134 -7.18 7.69 1.72
C THR A 134 -8.44 6.83 1.66
N GLN A 135 -9.48 7.24 2.38
CA GLN A 135 -10.77 6.53 2.45
C GLN A 135 -11.59 6.68 1.17
#